data_db7ea7a40c1c7e731b7ee10cd96d1126
#
_entry.id   db7ea7a40c1c7e731b7ee10cd96d1126
#
_cell.length_a   1.000
_cell.length_b   1.000
_cell.length_c   1.000
_cell.angle_alpha   90.00
_cell.angle_beta   90.00
_cell.angle_gamma   90.00
#
_symmetry.space_group_name_H-M   'P 1'
#
loop_
_entity.id
_entity.type
_entity.pdbx_description
1 polymer ?
#
loop_
_entity_poly.entity_id
_entity_poly.type
_entity_poly.pdbx_seq_one_letter_code
_entity_poly.pdbx_strand_id
1 'polypeptide(L)'
;MKRNWFFFLALVAGFSTQPAAQTSNPPDLATPQEKHLRNVHQLTFGGQNAEAYFSADSKQLIFQSSHGHVKCDQIFVMNADGSDQHMVSTGKGRTTCSFFYPDGKKILYASTHLASPECPPRPDFSKGYVWAVYSGYDIFTANPDGSNLKQLTNTPGYDAEATISLDGKKITFTSMRNGDLDIYSMDADGSHVKQLTHELGYDGGPTFSPDRKWIVYRAYHPQTEKESSDYKTLLAQNLIRPTSLEIWTMKANGSGKRQITNLGAASFGPAYTADGKRIIFSSNYDPDTHATGGMGNFELWLINPDGSGLERVTYSDGFDGFPMFSPDGKKLVWASNRNAKAPHETNIFIGDWVP
;
A
#
# COMPACT_ATOMS: atom_id res chain seq x y z
N MET A 1 -66.95 -60.71 24.60
CA MET A 1 -67.05 -59.25 24.70
C MET A 1 -65.65 -58.70 24.95
N LYS A 2 -64.96 -58.19 23.96
CA LYS A 2 -63.66 -57.57 24.09
C LYS A 2 -63.81 -56.07 23.81
N ARG A 3 -63.56 -55.21 24.78
CA ARG A 3 -63.61 -53.73 24.69
C ARG A 3 -62.25 -53.24 24.24
N ASN A 4 -62.09 -52.62 23.02
CA ASN A 4 -60.98 -51.93 22.56
C ASN A 4 -60.94 -50.47 23.06
N TRP A 5 -59.89 -50.05 23.71
CA TRP A 5 -59.64 -48.68 24.11
C TRP A 5 -58.67 -48.11 23.09
N PHE A 6 -59.08 -47.07 22.38
CA PHE A 6 -58.20 -46.26 21.54
C PHE A 6 -57.62 -45.10 22.39
N PHE A 7 -56.34 -45.07 22.54
CA PHE A 7 -55.62 -43.91 23.07
C PHE A 7 -55.30 -42.94 21.90
N PHE A 8 -55.83 -41.72 21.98
CA PHE A 8 -55.41 -40.62 21.13
C PHE A 8 -54.10 -39.95 21.74
N LEU A 9 -53.02 -40.08 21.08
CA LEU A 9 -51.78 -39.28 21.40
C LEU A 9 -51.88 -37.92 20.66
N ALA A 10 -52.07 -36.84 21.41
CA ALA A 10 -51.92 -35.48 20.86
C ALA A 10 -50.46 -35.11 20.80
N LEU A 11 -49.94 -34.98 19.57
CA LEU A 11 -48.59 -34.39 19.32
C LEU A 11 -48.70 -32.88 19.50
N VAL A 12 -48.07 -32.33 20.55
CA VAL A 12 -47.85 -30.88 20.73
C VAL A 12 -46.54 -30.57 20.01
N ALA A 13 -46.62 -29.94 18.81
CA ALA A 13 -45.47 -29.39 18.13
C ALA A 13 -45.04 -28.12 18.86
N GLY A 14 -43.98 -28.21 19.65
CA GLY A 14 -43.33 -27.07 20.26
C GLY A 14 -42.51 -26.32 19.19
N PHE A 15 -42.97 -25.16 18.75
CA PHE A 15 -42.13 -24.22 17.98
C PHE A 15 -41.10 -23.60 18.92
N SER A 16 -39.86 -24.11 18.88
CA SER A 16 -38.73 -23.41 19.48
C SER A 16 -38.33 -22.25 18.57
N THR A 17 -38.65 -21.02 18.91
CA THR A 17 -38.07 -19.82 18.32
C THR A 17 -36.64 -19.72 18.81
N GLN A 18 -35.67 -20.10 17.98
CA GLN A 18 -34.25 -19.71 18.20
C GLN A 18 -34.19 -18.20 18.16
N PRO A 19 -33.59 -17.53 19.16
CA PRO A 19 -33.31 -16.12 19.06
C PRO A 19 -32.30 -15.93 17.89
N ALA A 20 -32.63 -15.02 16.96
CA ALA A 20 -31.72 -14.59 15.94
C ALA A 20 -30.42 -14.09 16.61
N ALA A 21 -29.30 -14.67 16.28
CA ALA A 21 -28.02 -14.19 16.76
C ALA A 21 -27.93 -12.73 16.35
N GLN A 22 -27.92 -11.82 17.31
CA GLN A 22 -27.51 -10.43 17.08
C GLN A 22 -26.05 -10.46 16.65
N THR A 23 -25.80 -10.24 15.37
CA THR A 23 -24.47 -9.94 14.87
C THR A 23 -24.12 -8.56 15.43
N SER A 24 -23.45 -8.52 16.57
CA SER A 24 -22.84 -7.28 17.05
C SER A 24 -21.82 -6.85 16.00
N ASN A 25 -21.98 -5.65 15.45
CA ASN A 25 -20.93 -5.05 14.62
C ASN A 25 -19.61 -5.09 15.41
N PRO A 26 -18.48 -5.39 14.74
CA PRO A 26 -17.19 -5.31 15.41
C PRO A 26 -17.00 -3.92 16.02
N PRO A 27 -16.27 -3.80 17.15
CA PRO A 27 -16.05 -2.51 17.77
C PRO A 27 -15.34 -1.56 16.79
N ASP A 28 -15.75 -0.29 16.79
CA ASP A 28 -15.05 0.77 16.06
C ASP A 28 -13.68 0.98 16.71
N LEU A 29 -12.61 0.84 15.92
CA LEU A 29 -11.21 0.99 16.36
C LEU A 29 -10.67 2.40 16.09
N ALA A 30 -11.50 3.36 15.65
CA ALA A 30 -11.12 4.76 15.54
C ALA A 30 -10.85 5.36 16.94
N THR A 31 -9.81 6.18 17.04
CA THR A 31 -9.58 6.96 18.25
C THR A 31 -10.45 8.23 18.26
N PRO A 32 -10.76 8.84 19.42
CA PRO A 32 -11.60 10.05 19.47
C PRO A 32 -11.05 11.24 18.65
N GLN A 33 -9.73 11.31 18.44
CA GLN A 33 -9.07 12.36 17.68
C GLN A 33 -9.20 12.18 16.16
N GLU A 34 -9.47 10.99 15.69
CA GLU A 34 -9.55 10.62 14.26
C GLU A 34 -10.87 11.09 13.66
N LYS A 35 -11.05 12.42 13.56
CA LYS A 35 -12.32 13.04 13.13
C LYS A 35 -12.78 12.67 11.72
N HIS A 36 -11.85 12.24 10.85
CA HIS A 36 -12.10 11.80 9.49
C HIS A 36 -12.46 10.32 9.36
N LEU A 37 -12.38 9.54 10.45
CA LEU A 37 -12.59 8.10 10.43
C LEU A 37 -13.77 7.68 11.29
N ARG A 38 -14.55 6.72 10.79
CA ARG A 38 -15.64 6.05 11.51
C ARG A 38 -15.64 4.57 11.10
N ASN A 39 -16.23 3.73 11.96
CA ASN A 39 -16.38 2.32 11.67
C ASN A 39 -15.07 1.64 11.27
N VAL A 40 -13.97 2.03 11.94
CA VAL A 40 -12.64 1.47 11.69
C VAL A 40 -12.60 0.03 12.17
N HIS A 41 -12.22 -0.87 11.30
CA HIS A 41 -12.03 -2.27 11.65
C HIS A 41 -10.87 -2.91 10.92
N GLN A 42 -10.35 -3.99 11.49
CA GLN A 42 -9.21 -4.75 11.01
C GLN A 42 -9.66 -5.83 10.05
N LEU A 43 -8.97 -5.97 8.90
CA LEU A 43 -9.30 -6.95 7.86
C LEU A 43 -8.36 -8.16 7.83
N THR A 44 -7.10 -8.00 8.27
CA THR A 44 -6.10 -9.09 8.33
C THR A 44 -5.63 -9.30 9.75
N PHE A 45 -5.12 -10.50 10.07
CA PHE A 45 -4.74 -10.88 11.42
C PHE A 45 -3.44 -11.68 11.39
N GLY A 46 -2.39 -11.13 12.01
CA GLY A 46 -1.07 -11.73 12.09
C GLY A 46 -0.21 -11.54 10.83
N GLY A 47 1.12 -11.69 10.98
CA GLY A 47 2.09 -11.45 9.93
C GLY A 47 2.36 -9.98 9.65
N GLN A 48 2.93 -9.70 8.48
CA GLN A 48 3.14 -8.34 7.99
C GLN A 48 2.28 -8.14 6.74
N ASN A 49 1.28 -7.26 6.83
CA ASN A 49 0.35 -6.95 5.75
C ASN A 49 0.44 -5.45 5.47
N ALA A 50 0.57 -5.07 4.22
CA ALA A 50 0.74 -3.68 3.81
C ALA A 50 0.25 -3.44 2.38
N GLU A 51 0.20 -2.15 2.00
CA GLU A 51 -0.05 -1.71 0.63
C GLU A 51 -1.35 -2.29 0.03
N ALA A 52 -2.46 -2.10 0.75
CA ALA A 52 -3.77 -2.53 0.29
C ALA A 52 -4.43 -1.46 -0.57
N TYR A 53 -4.89 -1.85 -1.75
CA TYR A 53 -5.46 -0.94 -2.74
C TYR A 53 -6.76 -1.51 -3.30
N PHE A 54 -7.76 -0.63 -3.49
CA PHE A 54 -9.09 -1.03 -3.96
C PHE A 54 -9.13 -1.42 -5.45
N SER A 55 -10.01 -2.38 -5.77
CA SER A 55 -10.54 -2.55 -7.12
C SER A 55 -11.40 -1.34 -7.54
N ALA A 56 -11.57 -1.12 -8.85
CA ALA A 56 -12.31 0.02 -9.36
C ALA A 56 -13.79 0.08 -8.91
N ASP A 57 -14.39 -1.06 -8.60
CA ASP A 57 -15.75 -1.17 -8.07
C ASP A 57 -15.82 -1.16 -6.53
N SER A 58 -14.67 -0.94 -5.86
CA SER A 58 -14.52 -0.90 -4.39
C SER A 58 -14.89 -2.21 -3.66
N LYS A 59 -15.02 -3.33 -4.36
CA LYS A 59 -15.44 -4.60 -3.76
C LYS A 59 -14.31 -5.48 -3.28
N GLN A 60 -13.11 -5.29 -3.82
CA GLN A 60 -11.93 -6.08 -3.48
C GLN A 60 -10.77 -5.18 -3.10
N LEU A 61 -9.83 -5.77 -2.36
CA LEU A 61 -8.52 -5.21 -2.04
C LEU A 61 -7.45 -6.16 -2.55
N ILE A 62 -6.39 -5.59 -3.12
CA ILE A 62 -5.14 -6.28 -3.43
C ILE A 62 -4.07 -5.76 -2.49
N PHE A 63 -3.26 -6.64 -1.90
CA PHE A 63 -2.29 -6.26 -0.88
C PHE A 63 -1.10 -7.22 -0.84
N GLN A 64 -0.01 -6.78 -0.23
CA GLN A 64 1.12 -7.64 0.05
C GLN A 64 1.06 -8.19 1.48
N SER A 65 1.46 -9.45 1.64
CA SER A 65 1.44 -10.14 2.92
C SER A 65 2.57 -11.16 3.05
N SER A 66 3.12 -11.25 4.26
CA SER A 66 4.00 -12.35 4.70
C SER A 66 3.32 -13.23 5.75
N HIS A 67 1.99 -13.42 5.63
CA HIS A 67 1.19 -14.23 6.56
C HIS A 67 1.25 -15.73 6.24
N GLY A 68 1.11 -16.57 7.25
CA GLY A 68 1.02 -18.03 7.11
C GLY A 68 2.34 -18.71 6.76
N HIS A 69 2.37 -19.45 5.66
CA HIS A 69 3.54 -20.27 5.26
C HIS A 69 4.49 -19.55 4.29
N VAL A 70 4.19 -18.31 3.89
CA VAL A 70 5.05 -17.57 2.96
C VAL A 70 6.29 -17.03 3.69
N LYS A 71 7.44 -17.18 3.06
CA LYS A 71 8.73 -16.79 3.65
C LYS A 71 9.02 -15.30 3.53
N CYS A 72 8.43 -14.64 2.54
CA CYS A 72 8.49 -13.21 2.28
C CYS A 72 7.24 -12.74 1.56
N ASP A 73 7.10 -11.42 1.39
CA ASP A 73 5.88 -10.82 0.87
C ASP A 73 5.43 -11.45 -0.44
N GLN A 74 4.15 -11.80 -0.50
CA GLN A 74 3.42 -12.26 -1.66
C GLN A 74 2.19 -11.39 -1.86
N ILE A 75 1.62 -11.39 -3.07
CA ILE A 75 0.41 -10.62 -3.36
C ILE A 75 -0.83 -11.48 -3.13
N PHE A 76 -1.76 -10.90 -2.39
CA PHE A 76 -3.06 -11.47 -2.05
C PHE A 76 -4.19 -10.57 -2.53
N VAL A 77 -5.34 -11.17 -2.73
CA VAL A 77 -6.62 -10.48 -2.95
C VAL A 77 -7.60 -10.91 -1.86
N MET A 78 -8.48 -10.01 -1.46
CA MET A 78 -9.59 -10.27 -0.55
C MET A 78 -10.80 -9.41 -0.94
N ASN A 79 -11.98 -9.77 -0.46
CA ASN A 79 -13.14 -8.87 -0.50
C ASN A 79 -12.89 -7.66 0.44
N ALA A 80 -13.54 -6.52 0.15
CA ALA A 80 -13.38 -5.30 0.96
C ALA A 80 -13.89 -5.44 2.41
N ASP A 81 -14.59 -6.52 2.73
CA ASP A 81 -14.98 -6.89 4.10
C ASP A 81 -13.96 -7.81 4.81
N GLY A 82 -12.84 -8.12 4.16
CA GLY A 82 -11.77 -8.99 4.66
C GLY A 82 -11.97 -10.48 4.39
N SER A 83 -13.09 -10.89 3.80
CA SER A 83 -13.35 -12.29 3.44
C SER A 83 -12.62 -12.72 2.17
N ASP A 84 -12.56 -14.04 1.92
CA ASP A 84 -12.03 -14.66 0.71
C ASP A 84 -10.57 -14.27 0.39
N GLN A 85 -9.70 -14.30 1.41
CA GLN A 85 -8.29 -13.98 1.25
C GLN A 85 -7.57 -15.13 0.53
N HIS A 86 -6.93 -14.83 -0.60
CA HIS A 86 -6.15 -15.81 -1.36
C HIS A 86 -4.96 -15.17 -2.08
N MET A 87 -3.89 -15.96 -2.26
CA MET A 87 -2.67 -15.53 -2.93
C MET A 87 -2.85 -15.56 -4.45
N VAL A 88 -2.42 -14.50 -5.13
CA VAL A 88 -2.47 -14.35 -6.59
C VAL A 88 -1.09 -14.20 -7.24
N SER A 89 -0.02 -14.08 -6.45
CA SER A 89 1.35 -14.14 -6.94
C SER A 89 1.88 -15.58 -6.99
N THR A 90 3.09 -15.77 -7.51
CA THR A 90 3.66 -17.10 -7.79
C THR A 90 4.04 -17.92 -6.56
N GLY A 91 4.07 -17.33 -5.37
CA GLY A 91 4.61 -17.94 -4.15
C GLY A 91 6.14 -18.04 -4.14
N LYS A 92 6.82 -17.51 -5.16
CA LYS A 92 8.28 -17.52 -5.32
C LYS A 92 8.85 -16.11 -5.31
N GLY A 93 10.11 -15.98 -4.85
CA GLY A 93 10.74 -14.68 -4.72
C GLY A 93 9.98 -13.79 -3.73
N ARG A 94 10.24 -12.49 -3.78
CA ARG A 94 9.51 -11.46 -3.04
C ARG A 94 8.70 -10.62 -4.00
N THR A 95 7.50 -10.22 -3.59
CA THR A 95 6.62 -9.32 -4.36
C THR A 95 6.37 -8.03 -3.60
N THR A 96 5.96 -6.97 -4.30
CA THR A 96 5.57 -5.68 -3.70
C THR A 96 4.67 -4.87 -4.63
N CYS A 97 4.00 -3.85 -4.09
CA CYS A 97 3.33 -2.76 -4.82
C CYS A 97 2.37 -3.28 -5.91
N SER A 98 1.25 -3.80 -5.50
CA SER A 98 0.27 -4.39 -6.41
C SER A 98 -0.95 -3.48 -6.63
N PHE A 99 -1.52 -3.50 -7.85
CA PHE A 99 -2.73 -2.74 -8.18
C PHE A 99 -3.65 -3.56 -9.08
N PHE A 100 -4.96 -3.30 -9.00
CA PHE A 100 -5.89 -3.72 -10.03
C PHE A 100 -5.83 -2.78 -11.23
N TYR A 101 -5.97 -3.31 -12.45
CA TYR A 101 -6.30 -2.48 -13.59
C TYR A 101 -7.73 -1.95 -13.44
N PRO A 102 -8.03 -0.72 -13.93
CA PRO A 102 -9.34 -0.11 -13.74
C PRO A 102 -10.49 -0.86 -14.39
N ASP A 103 -10.22 -1.68 -15.42
CA ASP A 103 -11.21 -2.54 -16.06
C ASP A 103 -11.47 -3.86 -15.30
N GLY A 104 -10.76 -4.09 -14.18
CA GLY A 104 -10.87 -5.30 -13.36
C GLY A 104 -10.35 -6.59 -13.99
N LYS A 105 -9.75 -6.53 -15.20
CA LYS A 105 -9.34 -7.74 -15.94
C LYS A 105 -7.92 -8.18 -15.65
N LYS A 106 -7.11 -7.32 -15.02
CA LYS A 106 -5.71 -7.60 -14.73
C LYS A 106 -5.32 -7.05 -13.38
N ILE A 107 -4.21 -7.58 -12.87
CA ILE A 107 -3.44 -7.04 -11.75
C ILE A 107 -2.03 -6.68 -12.21
N LEU A 108 -1.41 -5.76 -11.47
CA LEU A 108 -0.04 -5.30 -11.65
C LEU A 108 0.72 -5.53 -10.35
N TYR A 109 1.96 -6.00 -10.39
CA TYR A 109 2.84 -6.08 -9.21
C TYR A 109 4.30 -6.22 -9.61
N ALA A 110 5.21 -5.90 -8.70
CA ALA A 110 6.64 -6.16 -8.86
C ALA A 110 7.05 -7.46 -8.15
N SER A 111 8.03 -8.19 -8.73
CA SER A 111 8.48 -9.47 -8.19
C SER A 111 9.92 -9.81 -8.57
N THR A 112 10.61 -10.52 -7.66
CA THR A 112 11.96 -11.03 -7.89
C THR A 112 11.98 -12.50 -8.35
N HIS A 113 10.83 -13.13 -8.60
CA HIS A 113 10.72 -14.58 -8.80
C HIS A 113 11.46 -15.12 -10.04
N LEU A 114 11.71 -14.29 -11.05
CA LEU A 114 12.53 -14.67 -12.22
C LEU A 114 14.03 -14.60 -11.93
N ALA A 115 14.45 -13.67 -11.05
CA ALA A 115 15.86 -13.59 -10.62
C ALA A 115 16.20 -14.74 -9.65
N SER A 116 15.30 -15.07 -8.74
CA SER A 116 15.42 -16.21 -7.81
C SER A 116 14.05 -16.65 -7.30
N PRO A 117 13.78 -17.94 -7.20
CA PRO A 117 12.58 -18.45 -6.53
C PRO A 117 12.63 -18.27 -5.00
N GLU A 118 13.81 -18.03 -4.43
CA GLU A 118 14.01 -17.82 -3.01
C GLU A 118 13.77 -16.36 -2.60
N CYS A 119 13.45 -16.15 -1.33
CA CYS A 119 13.39 -14.80 -0.77
C CYS A 119 14.76 -14.13 -0.81
N PRO A 120 14.87 -12.89 -1.30
CA PRO A 120 16.12 -12.15 -1.21
C PRO A 120 16.51 -11.95 0.27
N PRO A 121 17.83 -11.86 0.57
CA PRO A 121 18.32 -11.68 1.93
C PRO A 121 17.81 -10.36 2.51
N ARG A 122 17.59 -10.33 3.83
CA ARG A 122 17.28 -9.07 4.52
C ARG A 122 18.47 -8.12 4.44
N PRO A 123 18.23 -6.80 4.37
CA PRO A 123 19.32 -5.83 4.39
C PRO A 123 20.10 -5.87 5.73
N ASP A 124 21.36 -5.47 5.67
CA ASP A 124 22.20 -5.32 6.87
C ASP A 124 21.84 -4.02 7.61
N PHE A 125 21.14 -4.16 8.72
CA PHE A 125 20.74 -3.03 9.58
C PHE A 125 21.86 -2.47 10.47
N SER A 126 23.09 -3.01 10.41
CA SER A 126 24.23 -2.41 11.11
C SER A 126 24.56 -1.00 10.61
N LYS A 127 24.10 -0.66 9.40
CA LYS A 127 24.20 0.69 8.78
C LYS A 127 23.07 1.64 9.16
N GLY A 128 22.24 1.26 10.13
CA GLY A 128 20.99 1.94 10.48
C GLY A 128 19.80 1.42 9.69
N TYR A 129 18.68 2.15 9.75
CA TYR A 129 17.48 1.78 9.00
C TYR A 129 17.65 2.06 7.51
N VAL A 130 17.56 1.02 6.72
CA VAL A 130 17.73 1.06 5.25
C VAL A 130 16.67 0.20 4.58
N TRP A 131 16.28 0.57 3.36
CA TRP A 131 15.46 -0.25 2.47
C TRP A 131 16.34 -0.89 1.39
N ALA A 132 16.02 -2.15 1.09
CA ALA A 132 16.67 -2.85 -0.01
C ALA A 132 15.92 -2.59 -1.32
N VAL A 133 16.66 -2.18 -2.35
CA VAL A 133 16.21 -2.02 -3.74
C VAL A 133 16.79 -3.17 -4.55
N TYR A 134 16.23 -4.37 -4.36
CA TYR A 134 16.77 -5.60 -4.95
C TYR A 134 16.78 -5.52 -6.48
N SER A 135 17.95 -5.75 -7.08
CA SER A 135 18.17 -5.65 -8.53
C SER A 135 17.42 -6.69 -9.36
N GLY A 136 16.76 -7.65 -8.73
CA GLY A 136 15.96 -8.65 -9.42
C GLY A 136 14.45 -8.35 -9.49
N TYR A 137 14.01 -7.17 -9.05
CA TYR A 137 12.63 -6.78 -9.22
C TYR A 137 12.33 -6.38 -10.65
N ASP A 138 11.32 -7.02 -11.22
CA ASP A 138 10.66 -6.64 -12.45
C ASP A 138 9.15 -6.46 -12.23
N ILE A 139 8.52 -5.72 -13.13
CA ILE A 139 7.07 -5.47 -13.12
C ILE A 139 6.36 -6.51 -13.96
N PHE A 140 5.26 -7.05 -13.43
CA PHE A 140 4.44 -8.08 -14.04
C PHE A 140 2.98 -7.66 -14.07
N THR A 141 2.24 -8.20 -15.06
CA THR A 141 0.78 -8.18 -15.09
C THR A 141 0.26 -9.61 -15.17
N ALA A 142 -0.88 -9.88 -14.54
CA ALA A 142 -1.56 -11.17 -14.57
C ALA A 142 -3.09 -10.96 -14.59
N ASN A 143 -3.86 -12.04 -14.79
CA ASN A 143 -5.28 -12.02 -14.47
C ASN A 143 -5.49 -11.85 -12.95
N PRO A 144 -6.68 -11.44 -12.47
CA PRO A 144 -6.96 -11.28 -11.03
C PRO A 144 -6.80 -12.56 -10.20
N ASP A 145 -6.89 -13.73 -10.83
CA ASP A 145 -6.64 -15.05 -10.22
C ASP A 145 -5.15 -15.48 -10.25
N GLY A 146 -4.24 -14.61 -10.72
CA GLY A 146 -2.81 -14.87 -10.87
C GLY A 146 -2.41 -15.61 -12.14
N SER A 147 -3.36 -16.07 -12.96
CA SER A 147 -3.06 -16.73 -14.25
C SER A 147 -2.59 -15.75 -15.32
N ASN A 148 -2.08 -16.26 -16.44
CA ASN A 148 -1.60 -15.48 -17.59
C ASN A 148 -0.57 -14.41 -17.22
N LEU A 149 0.36 -14.75 -16.33
CA LEU A 149 1.46 -13.89 -15.90
C LEU A 149 2.31 -13.45 -17.09
N LYS A 150 2.51 -12.13 -17.23
CA LYS A 150 3.35 -11.52 -18.25
C LYS A 150 4.31 -10.52 -17.62
N GLN A 151 5.58 -10.62 -17.96
CA GLN A 151 6.62 -9.67 -17.60
C GLN A 151 6.48 -8.39 -18.46
N LEU A 152 6.52 -7.22 -17.83
CA LEU A 152 6.48 -5.91 -18.52
C LEU A 152 7.84 -5.24 -18.58
N THR A 153 8.72 -5.48 -17.61
CA THR A 153 10.10 -4.97 -17.59
C THR A 153 11.09 -6.13 -17.46
N ASN A 154 12.29 -5.95 -18.02
CA ASN A 154 13.39 -6.93 -17.95
C ASN A 154 14.75 -6.24 -17.97
N THR A 155 14.81 -4.98 -17.58
CA THR A 155 16.04 -4.19 -17.52
C THR A 155 16.82 -4.58 -16.26
N PRO A 156 18.15 -4.76 -16.34
CA PRO A 156 18.95 -4.97 -15.13
C PRO A 156 18.77 -3.84 -14.11
N GLY A 157 18.58 -4.19 -12.85
CA GLY A 157 18.37 -3.26 -11.76
C GLY A 157 17.00 -3.43 -11.10
N TYR A 158 16.57 -2.40 -10.40
CA TYR A 158 15.30 -2.35 -9.68
C TYR A 158 14.22 -1.74 -10.57
N ASP A 159 13.18 -2.47 -10.89
CA ASP A 159 11.94 -1.98 -11.51
C ASP A 159 10.77 -2.37 -10.62
N ALA A 160 10.24 -1.42 -9.83
CA ALA A 160 9.16 -1.68 -8.87
C ALA A 160 8.32 -0.42 -8.58
N GLU A 161 7.49 -0.47 -7.53
CA GLU A 161 6.63 0.63 -7.07
C GLU A 161 5.69 1.14 -8.19
N ALA A 162 5.22 0.20 -9.01
CA ALA A 162 4.41 0.52 -10.17
C ALA A 162 2.96 0.80 -9.80
N THR A 163 2.40 1.88 -10.37
CA THR A 163 0.98 2.21 -10.30
C THR A 163 0.41 2.43 -11.70
N ILE A 164 -0.90 2.26 -11.85
CA ILE A 164 -1.58 2.42 -13.13
C ILE A 164 -2.54 3.61 -13.10
N SER A 165 -2.62 4.35 -14.21
CA SER A 165 -3.56 5.45 -14.37
C SER A 165 -5.02 4.97 -14.40
N LEU A 166 -5.97 5.80 -13.93
CA LEU A 166 -7.39 5.43 -13.85
C LEU A 166 -8.06 5.14 -15.20
N ASP A 167 -7.43 5.48 -16.34
CA ASP A 167 -7.91 5.05 -17.66
C ASP A 167 -7.26 3.75 -18.16
N GLY A 168 -6.38 3.15 -17.32
CA GLY A 168 -5.70 1.90 -17.63
C GLY A 168 -4.66 1.98 -18.75
N LYS A 169 -4.21 3.18 -19.15
CA LYS A 169 -3.34 3.35 -20.32
C LYS A 169 -1.87 3.53 -19.98
N LYS A 170 -1.56 4.09 -18.83
CA LYS A 170 -0.19 4.40 -18.42
C LYS A 170 0.16 3.77 -17.07
N ILE A 171 1.36 3.24 -16.98
CA ILE A 171 1.99 2.80 -15.74
C ILE A 171 3.10 3.80 -15.42
N THR A 172 3.24 4.20 -14.15
CA THR A 172 4.39 4.92 -13.63
C THR A 172 5.06 4.04 -12.58
N PHE A 173 6.39 4.09 -12.49
CA PHE A 173 7.16 3.17 -11.66
C PHE A 173 8.53 3.75 -11.32
N THR A 174 9.19 3.18 -10.31
CA THR A 174 10.58 3.49 -9.95
C THR A 174 11.52 2.52 -10.62
N SER A 175 12.63 3.04 -11.19
CA SER A 175 13.61 2.22 -11.90
C SER A 175 15.05 2.69 -11.68
N MET A 176 15.97 1.73 -11.58
CA MET A 176 17.42 1.94 -11.48
C MET A 176 18.16 1.82 -12.81
N ARG A 177 17.46 1.73 -13.95
CA ARG A 177 18.04 1.42 -15.27
C ARG A 177 19.14 2.39 -15.74
N ASN A 178 19.17 3.61 -15.23
CA ASN A 178 20.20 4.62 -15.54
C ASN A 178 21.21 4.81 -14.39
N GLY A 179 21.23 3.90 -13.41
CA GLY A 179 22.19 3.94 -12.29
C GLY A 179 21.74 4.78 -11.10
N ASP A 180 20.57 5.40 -11.17
CA ASP A 180 19.91 6.10 -10.06
C ASP A 180 18.44 5.67 -9.94
N LEU A 181 17.79 5.98 -8.82
CA LEU A 181 16.38 5.65 -8.57
C LEU A 181 15.48 6.78 -9.05
N ASP A 182 15.02 6.65 -10.27
CA ASP A 182 14.19 7.62 -10.96
C ASP A 182 12.78 7.11 -11.26
N ILE A 183 11.83 8.02 -11.43
CA ILE A 183 10.49 7.71 -11.88
C ILE A 183 10.46 7.63 -13.40
N TYR A 184 9.84 6.56 -13.88
CA TYR A 184 9.57 6.29 -15.29
C TYR A 184 8.08 6.15 -15.55
N SER A 185 7.67 6.31 -16.79
CA SER A 185 6.34 5.95 -17.30
C SER A 185 6.45 5.02 -18.48
N MET A 186 5.46 4.16 -18.67
CA MET A 186 5.31 3.30 -19.84
C MET A 186 3.83 3.14 -20.21
N ASP A 187 3.55 2.61 -21.39
CA ASP A 187 2.21 2.17 -21.71
C ASP A 187 1.82 0.93 -20.91
N ALA A 188 0.54 0.66 -20.76
CA ALA A 188 0.03 -0.45 -19.94
C ALA A 188 0.45 -1.84 -20.44
N ASP A 189 0.98 -1.96 -21.65
CA ASP A 189 1.54 -3.17 -22.25
C ASP A 189 3.04 -3.35 -22.03
N GLY A 190 3.72 -2.36 -21.38
CA GLY A 190 5.14 -2.28 -21.12
C GLY A 190 5.95 -1.52 -22.18
N SER A 191 5.31 -1.01 -23.25
CA SER A 191 5.99 -0.26 -24.31
C SER A 191 6.19 1.23 -23.98
N HIS A 192 6.97 1.95 -24.79
CA HIS A 192 7.19 3.40 -24.73
C HIS A 192 7.67 3.88 -23.36
N VAL A 193 8.65 3.21 -22.79
CA VAL A 193 9.27 3.59 -21.52
C VAL A 193 9.95 4.95 -21.63
N LYS A 194 9.62 5.86 -20.70
CA LYS A 194 10.14 7.22 -20.64
C LYS A 194 10.54 7.58 -19.21
N GLN A 195 11.72 8.14 -19.03
CA GLN A 195 12.20 8.71 -17.76
C GLN A 195 11.51 10.06 -17.50
N LEU A 196 11.09 10.30 -16.25
CA LEU A 196 10.39 11.51 -15.82
C LEU A 196 11.21 12.36 -14.84
N THR A 197 12.06 11.73 -14.01
CA THR A 197 12.96 12.40 -13.06
C THR A 197 14.41 12.12 -13.42
N HIS A 198 15.35 12.99 -12.99
CA HIS A 198 16.77 12.93 -13.39
C HIS A 198 17.71 13.49 -12.31
N GLU A 199 17.17 13.99 -11.20
CA GLU A 199 17.98 14.57 -10.14
C GLU A 199 18.62 13.46 -9.32
N LEU A 200 19.91 13.65 -8.91
CA LEU A 200 20.58 12.66 -8.06
C LEU A 200 19.80 12.45 -6.77
N GLY A 201 19.44 11.20 -6.50
CA GLY A 201 18.71 10.83 -5.29
C GLY A 201 17.65 9.77 -5.54
N TYR A 202 16.82 9.55 -4.55
CA TYR A 202 15.72 8.62 -4.63
C TYR A 202 14.42 9.35 -4.99
N ASP A 203 13.86 9.03 -6.14
CA ASP A 203 12.51 9.37 -6.54
C ASP A 203 11.70 8.08 -6.66
N GLY A 204 10.62 7.93 -5.85
CA GLY A 204 9.90 6.65 -5.82
C GLY A 204 8.44 6.72 -5.35
N GLY A 205 7.75 5.59 -5.48
CA GLY A 205 6.35 5.42 -5.09
C GLY A 205 5.40 6.36 -5.81
N PRO A 206 5.49 6.50 -7.14
CA PRO A 206 4.66 7.44 -7.89
C PRO A 206 3.21 6.99 -7.97
N THR A 207 2.26 7.92 -7.79
CA THR A 207 0.82 7.67 -7.91
C THR A 207 0.15 8.76 -8.73
N PHE A 208 -0.69 8.39 -9.70
CA PHE A 208 -1.42 9.35 -10.52
C PHE A 208 -2.53 10.06 -9.73
N SER A 209 -2.78 11.34 -10.06
CA SER A 209 -4.00 12.03 -9.65
C SER A 209 -5.24 11.44 -10.33
N PRO A 210 -6.45 11.58 -9.76
CA PRO A 210 -7.68 11.08 -10.36
C PRO A 210 -7.95 11.63 -11.77
N ASP A 211 -7.55 12.87 -12.05
CA ASP A 211 -7.65 13.47 -13.38
C ASP A 211 -6.51 13.09 -14.34
N ARG A 212 -5.53 12.28 -13.86
CA ARG A 212 -4.37 11.76 -14.60
C ARG A 212 -3.39 12.83 -15.10
N LYS A 213 -3.51 14.07 -14.64
CA LYS A 213 -2.64 15.18 -15.06
C LYS A 213 -1.38 15.30 -14.22
N TRP A 214 -1.42 14.77 -12.99
CA TRP A 214 -0.34 14.90 -12.03
C TRP A 214 0.09 13.52 -11.52
N ILE A 215 1.33 13.47 -11.03
CA ILE A 215 1.91 12.36 -10.28
C ILE A 215 2.37 12.93 -8.95
N VAL A 216 1.99 12.30 -7.84
CA VAL A 216 2.56 12.51 -6.51
C VAL A 216 3.55 11.39 -6.23
N TYR A 217 4.67 11.69 -5.58
CA TYR A 217 5.73 10.74 -5.28
C TYR A 217 6.50 11.18 -4.03
N ARG A 218 7.32 10.31 -3.48
CA ARG A 218 8.28 10.63 -2.42
C ARG A 218 9.67 10.78 -3.00
N ALA A 219 10.47 11.68 -2.44
CA ALA A 219 11.85 11.88 -2.90
C ALA A 219 12.82 12.26 -1.79
N TYR A 220 14.07 11.90 -1.99
CA TYR A 220 15.24 12.39 -1.25
C TYR A 220 16.32 12.81 -2.24
N HIS A 221 16.70 14.07 -2.22
CA HIS A 221 17.77 14.62 -3.04
C HIS A 221 18.91 15.10 -2.13
N PRO A 222 20.10 14.47 -2.16
CA PRO A 222 21.23 14.89 -1.35
C PRO A 222 21.63 16.34 -1.62
N GLN A 223 21.82 17.13 -0.56
CA GLN A 223 22.12 18.55 -0.65
C GLN A 223 23.62 18.86 -0.41
N THR A 224 24.37 17.90 0.13
CA THR A 224 25.80 18.03 0.43
C THR A 224 26.60 16.94 -0.24
N GLU A 225 27.92 17.14 -0.38
CA GLU A 225 28.82 16.10 -0.88
C GLU A 225 28.82 14.84 0.00
N LYS A 226 28.72 15.04 1.32
CA LYS A 226 28.65 13.92 2.27
C LYS A 226 27.38 13.08 2.06
N GLU A 227 26.23 13.72 1.92
CA GLU A 227 24.95 13.03 1.66
C GLU A 227 24.97 12.34 0.29
N SER A 228 25.53 12.99 -0.73
CA SER A 228 25.70 12.40 -2.07
C SER A 228 26.59 11.16 -2.04
N SER A 229 27.66 11.20 -1.25
CA SER A 229 28.58 10.07 -1.06
C SER A 229 27.91 8.91 -0.29
N ASP A 230 27.17 9.21 0.78
CA ASP A 230 26.40 8.20 1.55
C ASP A 230 25.35 7.53 0.66
N TYR A 231 24.56 8.33 -0.06
CA TYR A 231 23.54 7.82 -0.98
C TYR A 231 24.12 6.88 -2.04
N LYS A 232 25.18 7.31 -2.74
CA LYS A 232 25.85 6.49 -3.77
C LYS A 232 26.46 5.22 -3.19
N THR A 233 27.02 5.30 -1.98
CA THR A 233 27.61 4.15 -1.28
C THR A 233 26.57 3.11 -0.89
N LEU A 234 25.40 3.56 -0.44
CA LEU A 234 24.27 2.68 -0.14
C LEU A 234 23.67 2.09 -1.42
N LEU A 235 23.45 2.93 -2.43
CA LEU A 235 22.85 2.51 -3.71
C LEU A 235 23.72 1.45 -4.42
N ALA A 236 25.03 1.57 -4.39
CA ALA A 236 25.96 0.55 -4.89
C ALA A 236 25.84 -0.81 -4.19
N GLN A 237 25.18 -0.86 -3.03
CA GLN A 237 24.87 -2.07 -2.26
C GLN A 237 23.38 -2.44 -2.36
N ASN A 238 22.65 -1.85 -3.30
CA ASN A 238 21.20 -1.97 -3.46
C ASN A 238 20.42 -1.56 -2.19
N LEU A 239 20.85 -0.50 -1.52
CA LEU A 239 20.24 0.06 -0.31
C LEU A 239 19.93 1.55 -0.49
N ILE A 240 18.90 2.03 0.19
CA ILE A 240 18.63 3.45 0.40
C ILE A 240 18.33 3.73 1.87
N ARG A 241 18.52 4.99 2.30
CA ARG A 241 18.14 5.46 3.65
C ARG A 241 16.85 6.28 3.56
N PRO A 242 15.70 5.74 4.04
CA PRO A 242 14.40 6.39 3.88
C PRO A 242 14.03 7.35 5.03
N THR A 243 15.03 7.97 5.68
CA THR A 243 14.80 8.74 6.92
C THR A 243 14.48 10.21 6.71
N SER A 244 14.60 10.71 5.47
CA SER A 244 14.37 12.13 5.12
C SER A 244 13.70 12.22 3.76
N LEU A 245 12.56 11.56 3.64
CA LEU A 245 11.76 11.56 2.41
C LEU A 245 10.72 12.68 2.48
N GLU A 246 10.60 13.44 1.41
CA GLU A 246 9.59 14.48 1.26
C GLU A 246 8.60 14.13 0.14
N ILE A 247 7.40 14.69 0.22
CA ILE A 247 6.37 14.51 -0.81
C ILE A 247 6.55 15.55 -1.90
N TRP A 248 6.52 15.09 -3.13
CA TRP A 248 6.68 15.88 -4.34
C TRP A 248 5.54 15.64 -5.32
N THR A 249 5.32 16.59 -6.21
CA THR A 249 4.41 16.43 -7.35
C THR A 249 5.09 16.84 -8.64
N MET A 250 4.61 16.29 -9.75
CA MET A 250 4.95 16.71 -11.12
C MET A 250 3.75 16.49 -12.05
N LYS A 251 3.75 17.13 -13.20
CA LYS A 251 2.80 16.79 -14.28
C LYS A 251 3.09 15.36 -14.77
N ALA A 252 2.07 14.68 -15.29
CA ALA A 252 2.20 13.30 -15.80
C ALA A 252 3.23 13.13 -16.93
N ASN A 253 3.68 14.21 -17.55
CA ASN A 253 4.75 14.22 -18.56
C ASN A 253 6.16 14.42 -17.98
N GLY A 254 6.30 14.57 -16.64
CA GLY A 254 7.55 14.79 -15.92
C GLY A 254 7.93 16.26 -15.70
N SER A 255 7.16 17.22 -16.23
CA SER A 255 7.45 18.65 -16.07
C SER A 255 6.83 19.25 -14.81
N GLY A 256 7.31 20.41 -14.36
CA GLY A 256 6.71 21.17 -13.26
C GLY A 256 6.84 20.46 -11.92
N LYS A 257 7.97 19.82 -11.66
CA LYS A 257 8.30 19.19 -10.38
C LYS A 257 8.27 20.21 -9.26
N ARG A 258 7.65 19.84 -8.14
CA ARG A 258 7.55 20.70 -6.96
C ARG A 258 7.53 19.88 -5.68
N GLN A 259 8.35 20.26 -4.74
CA GLN A 259 8.31 19.76 -3.36
C GLN A 259 7.05 20.31 -2.66
N ILE A 260 6.31 19.43 -1.99
CA ILE A 260 5.06 19.76 -1.29
C ILE A 260 5.28 19.83 0.21
N THR A 261 6.10 18.92 0.75
CA THR A 261 6.45 18.92 2.18
C THR A 261 7.91 19.33 2.39
N ASN A 262 8.20 19.88 3.55
CA ASN A 262 9.55 20.12 4.06
C ASN A 262 9.53 19.87 5.57
N LEU A 263 9.27 18.61 5.93
CA LEU A 263 9.05 18.19 7.31
C LEU A 263 10.33 17.72 7.99
N GLY A 264 11.37 17.41 7.20
CA GLY A 264 12.61 16.82 7.70
C GLY A 264 12.40 15.44 8.31
N ALA A 265 11.37 14.73 7.87
CA ALA A 265 10.91 13.47 8.40
C ALA A 265 10.85 12.41 7.29
N ALA A 266 10.57 11.15 7.64
CA ALA A 266 10.29 10.11 6.67
C ALA A 266 8.83 10.20 6.22
N SER A 267 8.57 10.75 5.04
CA SER A 267 7.23 10.85 4.44
C SER A 267 7.11 9.95 3.23
N PHE A 268 6.12 9.04 3.16
CA PHE A 268 5.98 8.08 2.07
C PHE A 268 4.53 7.64 1.83
N GLY A 269 4.32 6.79 0.80
CA GLY A 269 3.01 6.26 0.42
C GLY A 269 2.00 7.34 0.06
N PRO A 270 2.35 8.37 -0.72
CA PRO A 270 1.42 9.43 -1.04
C PRO A 270 0.36 8.99 -2.04
N ALA A 271 -0.87 9.44 -1.82
CA ALA A 271 -1.99 9.27 -2.75
C ALA A 271 -2.87 10.53 -2.76
N TYR A 272 -3.52 10.80 -3.88
CA TYR A 272 -4.55 11.84 -3.91
C TYR A 272 -5.84 11.35 -3.25
N THR A 273 -6.59 12.27 -2.63
CA THR A 273 -8.00 12.04 -2.30
C THR A 273 -8.79 11.71 -3.57
N ALA A 274 -9.90 10.99 -3.45
CA ALA A 274 -10.70 10.59 -4.63
C ALA A 274 -11.20 11.77 -5.46
N ASP A 275 -11.40 12.95 -4.85
CA ASP A 275 -11.76 14.20 -5.54
C ASP A 275 -10.54 14.98 -6.09
N GLY A 276 -9.32 14.49 -5.83
CA GLY A 276 -8.07 15.08 -6.29
C GLY A 276 -7.66 16.38 -5.61
N LYS A 277 -8.36 16.82 -4.56
CA LYS A 277 -8.12 18.12 -3.94
C LYS A 277 -7.01 18.11 -2.91
N ARG A 278 -6.78 17.00 -2.24
CA ARG A 278 -5.74 16.84 -1.22
C ARG A 278 -4.86 15.63 -1.52
N ILE A 279 -3.74 15.55 -0.82
CA ILE A 279 -2.81 14.44 -0.82
C ILE A 279 -2.80 13.86 0.59
N ILE A 280 -2.99 12.54 0.73
CA ILE A 280 -2.78 11.78 1.96
C ILE A 280 -1.45 11.05 1.87
N PHE A 281 -0.72 10.94 2.98
CA PHE A 281 0.58 10.28 3.05
C PHE A 281 0.89 9.83 4.47
N SER A 282 1.87 8.98 4.63
CA SER A 282 2.39 8.53 5.93
C SER A 282 3.60 9.35 6.31
N SER A 283 3.73 9.79 7.56
CA SER A 283 4.92 10.47 8.05
C SER A 283 5.15 10.25 9.54
N ASN A 284 6.42 10.16 9.95
CA ASN A 284 6.82 10.20 11.35
C ASN A 284 7.13 11.63 11.84
N TYR A 285 6.60 12.62 11.15
CA TYR A 285 6.67 14.01 11.57
C TYR A 285 5.97 14.20 12.90
N ASP A 286 6.66 14.81 13.85
CA ASP A 286 6.11 15.22 15.15
C ASP A 286 6.20 16.75 15.28
N PRO A 287 5.07 17.46 15.27
CA PRO A 287 5.07 18.92 15.36
C PRO A 287 5.58 19.44 16.69
N ASP A 288 5.50 18.66 17.77
CA ASP A 288 5.88 19.09 19.11
C ASP A 288 7.39 18.96 19.36
N THR A 289 7.98 17.89 18.84
CA THR A 289 9.41 17.61 19.08
C THR A 289 10.28 17.92 17.87
N HIS A 290 9.70 18.03 16.67
CA HIS A 290 10.43 18.06 15.39
C HIS A 290 11.48 16.95 15.30
N ALA A 291 11.23 15.83 15.98
CA ALA A 291 12.14 14.72 16.05
C ALA A 291 12.27 14.10 14.67
N THR A 292 13.46 14.24 14.09
CA THR A 292 13.85 13.61 12.85
C THR A 292 14.85 12.49 13.18
N GLY A 293 14.61 11.34 12.63
CA GLY A 293 15.56 10.21 12.76
C GLY A 293 15.12 9.14 13.75
N GLY A 294 14.90 7.98 13.21
CA GLY A 294 14.44 6.78 13.89
C GLY A 294 13.12 6.26 13.31
N MET A 295 12.73 5.11 13.79
CA MET A 295 11.46 4.45 13.46
C MET A 295 10.30 5.02 14.30
N GLY A 296 10.19 6.34 14.47
CA GLY A 296 9.19 6.97 15.32
C GLY A 296 7.75 6.55 14.98
N ASN A 297 6.80 7.16 15.64
CA ASN A 297 5.38 6.97 15.38
C ASN A 297 5.02 7.48 13.98
N PHE A 298 4.54 6.62 13.09
CA PHE A 298 4.06 7.01 11.76
C PHE A 298 2.55 7.19 11.79
N GLU A 299 2.11 8.32 11.28
CA GLU A 299 0.70 8.67 11.18
C GLU A 299 0.33 9.05 9.74
N LEU A 300 -0.95 9.02 9.45
CA LEU A 300 -1.48 9.53 8.20
C LEU A 300 -1.70 11.04 8.30
N TRP A 301 -1.28 11.73 7.26
CA TRP A 301 -1.37 13.18 7.12
C TRP A 301 -2.04 13.57 5.82
N LEU A 302 -2.79 14.67 5.85
CA LEU A 302 -3.37 15.33 4.68
C LEU A 302 -2.66 16.65 4.43
N ILE A 303 -2.48 16.98 3.14
CA ILE A 303 -1.94 18.28 2.73
C ILE A 303 -2.58 18.71 1.40
N ASN A 304 -2.68 20.02 1.18
CA ASN A 304 -3.09 20.53 -0.13
C ASN A 304 -1.96 20.38 -1.15
N PRO A 305 -2.25 20.22 -2.46
CA PRO A 305 -1.21 20.16 -3.49
C PRO A 305 -0.32 21.42 -3.58
N ASP A 306 -0.68 22.53 -2.97
CA ASP A 306 0.15 23.73 -2.87
C ASP A 306 1.09 23.74 -1.65
N GLY A 307 1.04 22.72 -0.80
CA GLY A 307 1.83 22.58 0.41
C GLY A 307 1.19 23.20 1.66
N SER A 308 0.02 23.81 1.55
CA SER A 308 -0.72 24.35 2.68
C SER A 308 -1.63 23.31 3.35
N GLY A 309 -2.16 23.64 4.54
CA GLY A 309 -3.21 22.86 5.18
C GLY A 309 -2.77 21.45 5.63
N LEU A 310 -1.53 21.32 6.14
CA LEU A 310 -1.06 20.08 6.76
C LEU A 310 -1.95 19.71 7.94
N GLU A 311 -2.46 18.49 7.97
CA GLU A 311 -3.42 18.00 8.94
C GLU A 311 -3.18 16.53 9.27
N ARG A 312 -3.11 16.18 10.56
CA ARG A 312 -2.99 14.80 11.04
C ARG A 312 -4.35 14.10 11.00
N VAL A 313 -4.37 12.89 10.49
CA VAL A 313 -5.58 12.06 10.28
C VAL A 313 -5.69 10.97 11.32
N THR A 314 -4.60 10.23 11.59
CA THR A 314 -4.56 9.13 12.55
C THR A 314 -3.80 9.51 13.82
N TYR A 315 -4.11 8.82 14.92
CA TYR A 315 -3.57 9.11 16.25
C TYR A 315 -3.35 7.82 17.06
N SER A 316 -2.84 6.77 16.42
CA SER A 316 -2.48 5.53 17.11
C SER A 316 -0.98 5.49 17.39
N ASP A 317 -0.59 4.89 18.51
CA ASP A 317 0.84 4.65 18.77
C ASP A 317 1.38 3.59 17.79
N GLY A 318 2.49 3.93 17.10
CA GLY A 318 3.25 2.98 16.29
C GLY A 318 3.28 3.29 14.80
N PHE A 319 2.56 2.56 13.97
CA PHE A 319 2.64 2.65 12.51
C PHE A 319 1.26 2.69 11.87
N ASP A 320 0.96 3.78 11.17
CA ASP A 320 -0.10 3.90 10.19
C ASP A 320 0.51 4.30 8.84
N GLY A 321 0.30 3.50 7.80
CA GLY A 321 0.98 3.72 6.52
C GLY A 321 0.23 3.22 5.29
N PHE A 322 0.68 3.67 4.12
CA PHE A 322 0.15 3.28 2.81
C PHE A 322 -1.36 3.51 2.67
N PRO A 323 -1.84 4.74 2.89
CA PRO A 323 -3.26 5.05 2.78
C PRO A 323 -3.74 5.07 1.33
N MET A 324 -4.95 4.55 1.09
CA MET A 324 -5.60 4.64 -0.21
C MET A 324 -7.11 4.81 -0.04
N PHE A 325 -7.67 5.77 -0.75
CA PHE A 325 -9.12 5.96 -0.80
C PHE A 325 -9.78 4.94 -1.72
N SER A 326 -11.01 4.54 -1.37
CA SER A 326 -11.88 3.87 -2.34
C SER A 326 -12.17 4.80 -3.52
N PRO A 327 -12.40 4.26 -4.74
CA PRO A 327 -12.72 5.08 -5.92
C PRO A 327 -13.90 6.05 -5.75
N ASP A 328 -14.87 5.71 -4.90
CA ASP A 328 -16.01 6.56 -4.57
C ASP A 328 -15.73 7.57 -3.44
N GLY A 329 -14.53 7.54 -2.86
CA GLY A 329 -14.07 8.44 -1.79
C GLY A 329 -14.74 8.24 -0.43
N LYS A 330 -15.49 7.14 -0.24
CA LYS A 330 -16.24 6.91 1.01
C LYS A 330 -15.48 6.12 2.06
N LYS A 331 -14.41 5.44 1.66
CA LYS A 331 -13.60 4.62 2.55
C LYS A 331 -12.13 4.96 2.40
N LEU A 332 -11.39 4.77 3.49
CA LEU A 332 -9.94 4.75 3.53
C LEU A 332 -9.49 3.36 3.96
N VAL A 333 -8.47 2.81 3.28
CA VAL A 333 -7.75 1.61 3.67
C VAL A 333 -6.30 1.99 3.96
N TRP A 334 -5.68 1.38 4.97
CA TRP A 334 -4.27 1.60 5.32
C TRP A 334 -3.68 0.40 6.07
N ALA A 335 -2.37 0.33 6.17
CA ALA A 335 -1.68 -0.62 7.02
C ALA A 335 -1.44 -0.01 8.39
N SER A 336 -1.68 -0.77 9.47
CA SER A 336 -1.50 -0.31 10.84
C SER A 336 -1.02 -1.45 11.74
N ASN A 337 -0.25 -1.11 12.78
CA ASN A 337 0.06 -2.02 13.86
C ASN A 337 -0.81 -1.78 15.11
N ARG A 338 -1.83 -0.90 15.03
CA ARG A 338 -2.85 -0.82 16.08
C ARG A 338 -3.47 -2.20 16.29
N ASN A 339 -3.73 -2.58 17.54
CA ASN A 339 -4.27 -3.91 17.89
C ASN A 339 -3.36 -5.11 17.52
N ALA A 340 -2.05 -4.88 17.22
CA ALA A 340 -1.09 -5.95 16.98
C ALA A 340 -0.96 -6.88 18.21
N LYS A 341 -0.83 -8.18 17.95
CA LYS A 341 -0.69 -9.22 19.00
C LYS A 341 0.74 -9.74 19.12
N ALA A 342 1.59 -9.43 18.15
CA ALA A 342 2.98 -9.84 18.10
C ALA A 342 3.90 -8.68 17.67
N PRO A 343 5.18 -8.69 18.04
CA PRO A 343 6.17 -7.74 17.53
C PRO A 343 6.23 -7.76 16.00
N HIS A 344 6.34 -6.59 15.39
CA HIS A 344 6.41 -6.40 13.91
C HIS A 344 5.16 -6.83 13.15
N GLU A 345 4.06 -7.14 13.83
CA GLU A 345 2.78 -7.39 13.17
C GLU A 345 2.21 -6.08 12.62
N THR A 346 1.81 -6.09 11.35
CA THR A 346 1.02 -5.04 10.70
C THR A 346 -0.18 -5.66 10.02
N ASN A 347 -1.31 -4.96 10.06
CA ASN A 347 -2.55 -5.44 9.50
C ASN A 347 -3.21 -4.38 8.62
N ILE A 348 -4.09 -4.82 7.73
CA ILE A 348 -4.89 -3.92 6.90
C ILE A 348 -6.13 -3.50 7.71
N PHE A 349 -6.35 -2.20 7.75
CA PHE A 349 -7.51 -1.55 8.35
C PHE A 349 -8.31 -0.82 7.29
N ILE A 350 -9.60 -0.72 7.51
CA ILE A 350 -10.54 0.04 6.68
C ILE A 350 -11.46 0.86 7.58
N GLY A 351 -11.80 2.05 7.14
CA GLY A 351 -12.76 2.91 7.83
C GLY A 351 -13.62 3.70 6.86
N ASP A 352 -14.78 4.15 7.31
CA ASP A 352 -15.59 5.10 6.58
C ASP A 352 -14.94 6.48 6.65
N TRP A 353 -14.82 7.14 5.49
CA TRP A 353 -14.23 8.47 5.39
C TRP A 353 -15.26 9.58 5.61
N VAL A 354 -14.96 10.49 6.52
CA VAL A 354 -15.72 11.72 6.77
C VAL A 354 -14.85 12.90 6.31
N PRO A 355 -15.25 13.63 5.27
CA PRO A 355 -14.49 14.76 4.70
C PRO A 355 -14.20 15.90 5.66
#